data_2b403b80b443e1823976fd091be9e964
#
_entry.id   2b403b80b443e1823976fd091be9e964
#
_cell.length_a   1.000
_cell.length_b   1.000
_cell.length_c   1.000
_cell.angle_alpha   90.00
_cell.angle_beta   90.00
_cell.angle_gamma   90.00
#
_symmetry.space_group_name_H-M   'P 1'
#
loop_
_entity.id
_entity.type
_entity.pdbx_description
1 polymer ?
#
loop_
_entity_poly.entity_id
_entity_poly.type
_entity_poly.pdbx_seq_one_letter_code
_entity_poly.pdbx_strand_id
1 'polypeptide(L)'
;MSGLSEKEFIRQKALEIRTDLSEKESVRRNALKVRAGLSPAEREQYSLRAAERIAALPEFRAARTVMLYRAVRSELSLDSLPTLPASSGKRLVYPRCVSTPAAGSEMDALLPGGWEPGAFGIPEPSKESSEIIPPGEIDLVICPGAAFDNRGIRLGMGAGYYDRFLPLCRNAAVAMAAFEIQHVSSLPASPEDFPMDFAVTEENLYLFPPRGSRISPLPEKTVRVVAAVLSHENRIFAARRGYGPWKDFWEFPGGKIEPGEAEEEALVREILEELDTKILVGKKLAQVEFDYPDFHLSMGCFACRIQSGSLTLREHESARWLPADALDSVDWLPADLSLIRHLKNGGFPCA
;
A
#
# COMPACT_ATOMS: atom_id res chain seq x y z
N MET A 1 37.44 0.41 -24.39
CA MET A 1 36.02 0.74 -24.13
C MET A 1 35.91 2.25 -24.31
N SER A 2 35.36 2.71 -25.44
CA SER A 2 35.21 4.13 -25.73
C SER A 2 34.02 4.66 -24.93
N GLY A 3 34.31 5.51 -23.95
CA GLY A 3 33.27 6.22 -23.21
C GLY A 3 32.53 7.17 -24.16
N LEU A 4 31.20 7.21 -24.05
CA LEU A 4 30.35 8.18 -24.72
C LEU A 4 30.85 9.60 -24.39
N SER A 5 30.87 10.50 -25.35
CA SER A 5 31.15 11.92 -25.06
C SER A 5 30.07 12.50 -24.14
N GLU A 6 30.40 13.51 -23.36
CA GLU A 6 29.46 14.17 -22.44
C GLU A 6 28.17 14.62 -23.14
N LYS A 7 28.28 15.07 -24.41
CA LYS A 7 27.11 15.43 -25.25
C LYS A 7 26.26 14.23 -25.66
N GLU A 8 26.86 13.08 -25.90
CA GLU A 8 26.13 11.84 -26.23
C GLU A 8 25.44 11.28 -25.00
N PHE A 9 26.09 11.33 -23.82
CA PHE A 9 25.51 10.95 -22.55
C PHE A 9 24.28 11.84 -22.18
N ILE A 10 24.39 13.17 -22.35
CA ILE A 10 23.28 14.10 -22.13
C ILE A 10 22.13 13.84 -23.11
N ARG A 11 22.44 13.58 -24.39
CA ARG A 11 21.42 13.23 -25.40
C ARG A 11 20.71 11.91 -25.08
N GLN A 12 21.45 10.92 -24.67
CA GLN A 12 20.88 9.61 -24.32
C GLN A 12 19.99 9.73 -23.08
N LYS A 13 20.43 10.42 -22.02
CA LYS A 13 19.57 10.71 -20.85
C LYS A 13 18.34 11.52 -21.21
N ALA A 14 18.46 12.53 -22.07
CA ALA A 14 17.31 13.31 -22.51
C ALA A 14 16.30 12.47 -23.32
N LEU A 15 16.79 11.51 -24.10
CA LEU A 15 15.95 10.58 -24.84
C LEU A 15 15.24 9.59 -23.91
N GLU A 16 15.96 9.04 -22.94
CA GLU A 16 15.40 8.15 -21.89
C GLU A 16 14.29 8.86 -21.09
N ILE A 17 14.53 10.06 -20.61
CA ILE A 17 13.54 10.90 -19.90
C ILE A 17 12.32 11.17 -20.78
N ARG A 18 12.50 11.47 -22.06
CA ARG A 18 11.40 11.75 -22.99
C ARG A 18 10.56 10.50 -23.29
N THR A 19 11.19 9.35 -23.37
CA THR A 19 10.52 8.06 -23.55
C THR A 19 9.71 7.71 -22.31
N ASP A 20 10.29 7.83 -21.12
CA ASP A 20 9.64 7.58 -19.84
C ASP A 20 8.42 8.51 -19.62
N LEU A 21 8.54 9.81 -19.90
CA LEU A 21 7.43 10.76 -19.82
C LEU A 21 6.29 10.41 -20.79
N SER A 22 6.62 9.98 -22.02
CA SER A 22 5.63 9.55 -23.01
C SER A 22 4.88 8.28 -22.57
N GLU A 23 5.61 7.35 -21.97
CA GLU A 23 5.06 6.11 -21.44
C GLU A 23 4.16 6.36 -20.24
N LYS A 24 4.60 7.14 -19.25
CA LYS A 24 3.78 7.59 -18.11
C LYS A 24 2.51 8.30 -18.56
N GLU A 25 2.59 9.15 -19.60
CA GLU A 25 1.41 9.85 -20.13
C GLU A 25 0.41 8.89 -20.79
N SER A 26 0.90 7.92 -21.55
CA SER A 26 0.07 6.88 -22.17
C SER A 26 -0.67 6.04 -21.13
N VAL A 27 0.06 5.54 -20.12
CA VAL A 27 -0.52 4.76 -19.02
C VAL A 27 -1.54 5.59 -18.24
N ARG A 28 -1.21 6.83 -17.92
CA ARG A 28 -2.13 7.76 -17.23
C ARG A 28 -3.43 7.95 -17.99
N ARG A 29 -3.37 8.19 -19.29
CA ARG A 29 -4.54 8.40 -20.14
C ARG A 29 -5.44 7.16 -20.14
N ASN A 30 -4.85 5.98 -20.24
CA ASN A 30 -5.58 4.71 -20.19
C ASN A 30 -6.25 4.50 -18.82
N ALA A 31 -5.50 4.65 -17.73
CA ALA A 31 -6.02 4.51 -16.37
C ALA A 31 -7.18 5.48 -16.08
N LEU A 32 -7.06 6.73 -16.51
CA LEU A 32 -8.13 7.74 -16.36
C LEU A 32 -9.36 7.36 -17.19
N LYS A 33 -9.20 6.82 -18.39
CA LYS A 33 -10.31 6.33 -19.22
C LYS A 33 -11.03 5.17 -18.55
N VAL A 34 -10.28 4.20 -18.05
CA VAL A 34 -10.83 3.02 -17.34
C VAL A 34 -11.59 3.48 -16.08
N ARG A 35 -11.01 4.33 -15.26
CA ARG A 35 -11.63 4.91 -14.06
C ARG A 35 -12.92 5.70 -14.39
N ALA A 36 -12.92 6.47 -15.48
CA ALA A 36 -14.09 7.23 -15.92
C ALA A 36 -15.25 6.33 -16.42
N GLY A 37 -14.95 5.07 -16.73
CA GLY A 37 -15.95 4.07 -17.11
C GLY A 37 -16.85 3.60 -15.96
N LEU A 38 -16.43 3.79 -14.71
CA LEU A 38 -17.27 3.51 -13.55
C LEU A 38 -18.50 4.47 -13.52
N SER A 39 -19.68 3.93 -13.30
CA SER A 39 -20.89 4.73 -13.12
C SER A 39 -20.82 5.59 -11.85
N PRO A 40 -21.59 6.68 -11.75
CA PRO A 40 -21.65 7.46 -10.50
C PRO A 40 -22.02 6.63 -9.27
N ALA A 41 -22.94 5.68 -9.41
CA ALA A 41 -23.38 4.81 -8.31
C ALA A 41 -22.25 3.85 -7.84
N GLU A 42 -21.53 3.25 -8.79
CA GLU A 42 -20.36 2.41 -8.46
C GLU A 42 -19.28 3.24 -7.76
N ARG A 43 -18.94 4.43 -8.27
CA ARG A 43 -17.95 5.30 -7.62
C ARG A 43 -18.35 5.68 -6.20
N GLU A 44 -19.61 5.99 -5.95
CA GLU A 44 -20.11 6.31 -4.62
C GLU A 44 -20.02 5.10 -3.69
N GLN A 45 -20.52 3.94 -4.11
CA GLN A 45 -20.48 2.70 -3.33
C GLN A 45 -19.05 2.27 -3.02
N TYR A 46 -18.16 2.30 -4.02
CA TYR A 46 -16.76 1.91 -3.85
C TYR A 46 -16.01 2.90 -2.97
N SER A 47 -16.28 4.20 -3.09
CA SER A 47 -15.70 5.22 -2.22
C SER A 47 -16.10 5.01 -0.75
N LEU A 48 -17.34 4.67 -0.47
CA LEU A 48 -17.81 4.33 0.88
C LEU A 48 -17.04 3.13 1.46
N ARG A 49 -16.96 2.03 0.69
CA ARG A 49 -16.22 0.84 1.14
C ARG A 49 -14.74 1.13 1.40
N ALA A 50 -14.09 1.88 0.51
CA ALA A 50 -12.70 2.26 0.70
C ALA A 50 -12.51 3.15 1.94
N ALA A 51 -13.40 4.10 2.19
CA ALA A 51 -13.39 4.95 3.38
C ALA A 51 -13.58 4.14 4.67
N GLU A 52 -14.49 3.16 4.68
CA GLU A 52 -14.70 2.24 5.81
C GLU A 52 -13.45 1.38 6.06
N ARG A 53 -12.81 0.86 4.98
CA ARG A 53 -11.55 0.13 5.11
C ARG A 53 -10.46 1.00 5.70
N ILE A 54 -10.29 2.23 5.21
CA ILE A 54 -9.31 3.19 5.73
C ILE A 54 -9.59 3.46 7.22
N ALA A 55 -10.83 3.70 7.60
CA ALA A 55 -11.22 3.93 9.00
C ALA A 55 -10.93 2.73 9.92
N ALA A 56 -10.90 1.52 9.37
CA ALA A 56 -10.57 0.30 10.08
C ALA A 56 -9.06 0.05 10.22
N LEU A 57 -8.21 0.72 9.41
CA LEU A 57 -6.76 0.51 9.43
C LEU A 57 -6.15 0.92 10.77
N PRO A 58 -5.19 0.14 11.27
CA PRO A 58 -4.42 0.50 12.46
C PRO A 58 -3.70 1.84 12.30
N GLU A 59 -3.09 2.08 11.13
CA GLU A 59 -2.38 3.30 10.79
C GLU A 59 -3.31 4.52 10.88
N PHE A 60 -4.54 4.41 10.38
CA PHE A 60 -5.53 5.48 10.48
C PHE A 60 -5.97 5.68 11.94
N ARG A 61 -6.24 4.60 12.67
CA ARG A 61 -6.69 4.68 14.08
C ARG A 61 -5.63 5.31 14.99
N ALA A 62 -4.36 4.97 14.79
CA ALA A 62 -3.24 5.50 15.57
C ALA A 62 -2.90 6.95 15.20
N ALA A 63 -3.11 7.38 13.98
CA ALA A 63 -2.79 8.72 13.50
C ALA A 63 -3.60 9.79 14.22
N ARG A 64 -2.95 10.88 14.64
CA ARG A 64 -3.57 12.09 15.17
C ARG A 64 -3.81 13.14 14.09
N THR A 65 -2.88 13.28 13.19
CA THR A 65 -2.95 14.19 12.03
C THR A 65 -2.93 13.38 10.74
N VAL A 66 -4.01 13.47 9.98
CA VAL A 66 -4.18 12.73 8.72
C VAL A 66 -4.37 13.71 7.58
N MET A 67 -3.54 13.62 6.56
CA MET A 67 -3.72 14.38 5.34
C MET A 67 -4.60 13.59 4.37
N LEU A 68 -5.71 14.21 3.97
CA LEU A 68 -6.67 13.74 2.98
C LEU A 68 -6.56 14.60 1.72
N TYR A 69 -7.34 14.25 0.71
CA TYR A 69 -7.52 15.05 -0.50
C TYR A 69 -9.01 15.28 -0.79
N ARG A 70 -9.31 16.25 -1.62
CA ARG A 70 -10.65 16.45 -2.21
C ARG A 70 -10.66 15.80 -3.59
N ALA A 71 -11.59 14.86 -3.78
CA ALA A 71 -11.71 14.13 -5.03
C ALA A 71 -12.11 15.03 -6.19
N VAL A 72 -11.50 14.83 -7.35
CA VAL A 72 -11.75 15.59 -8.57
C VAL A 72 -12.24 14.64 -9.66
N ARG A 73 -13.27 15.08 -10.42
CA ARG A 73 -13.82 14.31 -11.53
C ARG A 73 -14.27 12.90 -11.09
N SER A 74 -13.56 11.86 -11.58
CA SER A 74 -13.86 10.45 -11.31
C SER A 74 -12.96 9.85 -10.22
N GLU A 75 -12.28 10.64 -9.41
CA GLU A 75 -11.45 10.12 -8.30
C GLU A 75 -12.30 9.45 -7.22
N LEU A 76 -11.70 8.50 -6.50
CA LEU A 76 -12.30 7.92 -5.31
C LEU A 76 -12.50 9.02 -4.28
N SER A 77 -13.73 9.22 -3.79
CA SER A 77 -14.01 10.24 -2.78
C SER A 77 -13.80 9.72 -1.37
N LEU A 78 -13.12 10.54 -0.56
CA LEU A 78 -12.97 10.32 0.88
C LEU A 78 -13.92 11.23 1.70
N ASP A 79 -14.93 11.84 1.08
CA ASP A 79 -15.81 12.81 1.74
C ASP A 79 -16.65 12.21 2.89
N SER A 80 -16.86 10.89 2.89
CA SER A 80 -17.50 10.18 4.01
C SER A 80 -16.55 9.90 5.18
N LEU A 81 -15.24 9.83 4.96
CA LEU A 81 -14.26 9.44 6.00
C LEU A 81 -14.27 10.39 7.21
N PRO A 82 -14.35 11.74 7.07
CA PRO A 82 -14.44 12.65 8.19
C PRO A 82 -15.66 12.43 9.09
N THR A 83 -16.74 11.84 8.57
CA THR A 83 -17.98 11.60 9.32
C THR A 83 -17.99 10.28 10.10
N LEU A 84 -17.02 9.40 9.82
CA LEU A 84 -16.92 8.11 10.49
C LEU A 84 -16.40 8.27 11.93
N PRO A 85 -16.87 7.44 12.89
CA PRO A 85 -16.45 7.52 14.30
C PRO A 85 -14.93 7.47 14.51
N ALA A 86 -14.22 6.72 13.67
CA ALA A 86 -12.76 6.59 13.73
C ALA A 86 -12.02 7.91 13.44
N SER A 87 -12.68 8.90 12.84
CA SER A 87 -12.12 10.24 12.57
C SER A 87 -12.29 11.22 13.73
N SER A 88 -13.06 10.85 14.74
CA SER A 88 -13.30 11.73 15.89
C SER A 88 -12.00 12.07 16.61
N GLY A 89 -11.79 13.37 16.87
CA GLY A 89 -10.60 13.88 17.57
C GLY A 89 -9.32 13.95 16.73
N LYS A 90 -9.38 13.61 15.43
CA LYS A 90 -8.24 13.73 14.52
C LYS A 90 -8.17 15.11 13.88
N ARG A 91 -6.95 15.59 13.63
CA ARG A 91 -6.70 16.75 12.77
C ARG A 91 -6.70 16.25 11.32
N LEU A 92 -7.76 16.55 10.57
CA LEU A 92 -7.86 16.21 9.15
C LEU A 92 -7.39 17.42 8.33
N VAL A 93 -6.25 17.28 7.69
CA VAL A 93 -5.63 18.34 6.90
C VAL A 93 -5.77 18.04 5.41
N TYR A 94 -5.76 19.10 4.61
CA TYR A 94 -5.96 19.01 3.16
C TYR A 94 -4.89 19.81 2.40
N PRO A 95 -4.55 19.39 1.17
CA PRO A 95 -3.57 20.09 0.36
C PRO A 95 -4.11 21.44 -0.09
N ARG A 96 -3.21 22.43 -0.10
CA ARG A 96 -3.38 23.66 -0.81
C ARG A 96 -2.21 23.86 -1.77
N CYS A 97 -2.51 24.09 -3.03
CA CYS A 97 -1.49 24.37 -4.04
C CYS A 97 -0.93 25.76 -3.85
N VAL A 98 0.39 25.87 -3.77
CA VAL A 98 1.12 27.13 -3.69
C VAL A 98 1.98 27.25 -4.94
N SER A 99 1.65 28.20 -5.82
CA SER A 99 2.46 28.50 -7.00
C SER A 99 3.29 29.72 -6.73
N THR A 100 4.60 29.55 -6.65
CA THR A 100 5.54 30.69 -6.60
C THR A 100 6.41 30.72 -7.87
N PRO A 101 6.72 31.90 -8.41
CA PRO A 101 7.57 31.98 -9.60
C PRO A 101 8.97 31.39 -9.42
N ALA A 102 9.44 31.31 -8.17
CA ALA A 102 10.81 30.86 -7.85
C ALA A 102 10.89 29.34 -7.49
N ALA A 103 9.81 28.72 -6.96
CA ALA A 103 9.86 27.39 -6.40
C ALA A 103 9.07 26.33 -7.21
N GLY A 104 8.39 26.76 -8.28
CA GLY A 104 7.52 25.86 -9.03
C GLY A 104 6.20 25.54 -8.29
N SER A 105 5.65 24.36 -8.53
CA SER A 105 4.38 23.92 -7.93
C SER A 105 4.66 23.27 -6.57
N GLU A 106 4.42 23.98 -5.47
CA GLU A 106 4.51 23.50 -4.09
C GLU A 106 3.12 23.25 -3.50
N MET A 107 3.07 22.59 -2.37
CA MET A 107 1.85 22.23 -1.69
C MET A 107 2.04 22.37 -0.18
N ASP A 108 1.10 23.05 0.47
CA ASP A 108 0.98 23.11 1.92
C ASP A 108 -0.13 22.18 2.41
N ALA A 109 0.00 21.67 3.63
CA ALA A 109 -1.05 20.96 4.34
C ALA A 109 -1.74 21.89 5.33
N LEU A 110 -3.05 22.09 5.20
CA LEU A 110 -3.81 23.00 6.03
C LEU A 110 -4.94 22.30 6.78
N LEU A 111 -5.09 22.63 8.07
CA LEU A 111 -6.28 22.31 8.84
C LEU A 111 -7.36 23.35 8.49
N PRO A 112 -8.49 22.94 7.86
CA PRO A 112 -9.44 23.88 7.32
C PRO A 112 -10.17 24.68 8.41
N GLY A 113 -10.10 26.02 8.37
CA GLY A 113 -11.00 26.92 9.04
C GLY A 113 -12.11 27.45 8.12
N GLY A 114 -11.96 27.21 6.82
CA GLY A 114 -12.90 27.55 5.76
C GLY A 114 -12.43 26.99 4.42
N TRP A 115 -13.25 27.13 3.38
CA TRP A 115 -12.96 26.63 2.04
C TRP A 115 -13.12 27.75 1.02
N GLU A 116 -12.26 27.76 0.01
CA GLU A 116 -12.33 28.70 -1.11
C GLU A 116 -12.02 27.98 -2.43
N PRO A 117 -12.40 28.52 -3.59
CA PRO A 117 -11.99 27.98 -4.88
C PRO A 117 -10.46 28.00 -5.00
N GLY A 118 -9.87 26.80 -5.16
CA GLY A 118 -8.45 26.64 -5.32
C GLY A 118 -8.02 26.40 -6.77
N ALA A 119 -6.78 25.91 -6.93
CA ALA A 119 -6.25 25.52 -8.22
C ALA A 119 -7.11 24.43 -8.86
N PHE A 120 -7.19 24.44 -10.18
CA PHE A 120 -7.97 23.47 -10.97
C PHE A 120 -9.48 23.39 -10.65
N GLY A 121 -10.05 24.41 -9.97
CA GLY A 121 -11.45 24.43 -9.56
C GLY A 121 -11.79 23.48 -8.39
N ILE A 122 -10.78 23.02 -7.67
CA ILE A 122 -10.93 22.18 -6.48
C ILE A 122 -11.12 23.09 -5.28
N PRO A 123 -12.11 22.86 -4.39
CA PRO A 123 -12.15 23.56 -3.11
C PRO A 123 -10.90 23.24 -2.29
N GLU A 124 -10.15 24.29 -1.91
CA GLU A 124 -8.97 24.20 -1.06
C GLU A 124 -9.23 24.91 0.27
N PRO A 125 -8.53 24.53 1.39
CA PRO A 125 -8.63 25.28 2.63
C PRO A 125 -8.27 26.75 2.42
N SER A 126 -9.09 27.67 2.97
CA SER A 126 -8.86 29.10 2.88
C SER A 126 -7.55 29.49 3.58
N LYS A 127 -6.69 30.24 2.88
CA LYS A 127 -5.39 30.67 3.43
C LYS A 127 -5.54 31.57 4.65
N GLU A 128 -6.60 32.36 4.70
CA GLU A 128 -6.81 33.37 5.76
C GLU A 128 -7.35 32.76 7.06
N SER A 129 -8.14 31.68 6.95
CA SER A 129 -8.85 31.09 8.10
C SER A 129 -8.33 29.71 8.50
N SER A 130 -7.39 29.12 7.78
CA SER A 130 -6.87 27.77 8.02
C SER A 130 -5.46 27.79 8.62
N GLU A 131 -5.16 26.80 9.42
CA GLU A 131 -3.85 26.61 10.04
C GLU A 131 -2.94 25.77 9.14
N ILE A 132 -1.73 26.25 8.86
CA ILE A 132 -0.69 25.47 8.16
C ILE A 132 -0.10 24.46 9.13
N ILE A 133 -0.14 23.20 8.76
CA ILE A 133 0.44 22.11 9.54
C ILE A 133 1.79 21.72 8.94
N PRO A 134 2.87 21.74 9.72
CA PRO A 134 4.19 21.29 9.26
C PRO A 134 4.14 19.84 8.77
N PRO A 135 4.78 19.49 7.63
CA PRO A 135 4.78 18.13 7.10
C PRO A 135 5.26 17.06 8.10
N GLY A 136 6.19 17.42 9.00
CA GLY A 136 6.70 16.52 10.05
C GLY A 136 5.70 16.18 11.15
N GLU A 137 4.57 16.90 11.25
CA GLU A 137 3.48 16.62 12.21
C GLU A 137 2.37 15.74 11.63
N ILE A 138 2.48 15.35 10.37
CA ILE A 138 1.51 14.47 9.71
C ILE A 138 1.91 13.02 9.99
N ASP A 139 0.95 12.24 10.51
CA ASP A 139 1.16 10.82 10.84
C ASP A 139 0.79 9.90 9.67
N LEU A 140 -0.19 10.32 8.84
CA LEU A 140 -0.68 9.56 7.71
C LEU A 140 -1.03 10.50 6.56
N VAL A 141 -0.52 10.21 5.37
CA VAL A 141 -0.92 10.89 4.13
C VAL A 141 -1.67 9.91 3.24
N ILE A 142 -2.90 10.25 2.85
CA ILE A 142 -3.68 9.50 1.87
C ILE A 142 -3.69 10.30 0.56
N CYS A 143 -3.04 9.76 -0.47
CA CYS A 143 -2.86 10.40 -1.76
C CYS A 143 -3.91 9.92 -2.78
N PRO A 144 -4.33 10.78 -3.73
CA PRO A 144 -5.00 10.36 -4.96
C PRO A 144 -3.97 9.91 -6.00
N GLY A 145 -4.45 9.25 -7.05
CA GLY A 145 -3.64 8.94 -8.23
C GLY A 145 -4.47 8.43 -9.40
N ALA A 146 -3.83 8.29 -10.55
CA ALA A 146 -4.42 7.68 -11.73
C ALA A 146 -4.31 6.16 -11.71
N ALA A 147 -3.17 5.62 -11.25
CA ALA A 147 -2.89 4.20 -11.10
C ALA A 147 -1.84 3.95 -10.01
N PHE A 148 -1.73 2.71 -9.57
CA PHE A 148 -0.64 2.23 -8.73
C PHE A 148 -0.24 0.81 -9.13
N ASP A 149 0.99 0.42 -8.77
CA ASP A 149 1.52 -0.90 -9.09
C ASP A 149 1.95 -1.70 -7.86
N ASN A 150 2.35 -2.94 -8.09
CA ASN A 150 2.79 -3.89 -7.08
C ASN A 150 4.02 -3.45 -6.27
N ARG A 151 4.75 -2.45 -6.76
CA ARG A 151 5.89 -1.83 -6.04
C ARG A 151 5.48 -0.67 -5.16
N GLY A 152 4.20 -0.30 -5.16
CA GLY A 152 3.72 0.90 -4.51
C GLY A 152 4.18 2.19 -5.20
N ILE A 153 4.46 2.13 -6.49
CA ILE A 153 4.63 3.32 -7.32
C ILE A 153 3.25 3.88 -7.63
N ARG A 154 3.10 5.18 -7.45
CA ARG A 154 1.86 5.90 -7.73
C ARG A 154 2.03 6.76 -8.97
N LEU A 155 1.14 6.63 -9.93
CA LEU A 155 1.05 7.52 -11.07
C LEU A 155 0.06 8.66 -10.76
N GLY A 156 0.60 9.84 -10.50
CA GLY A 156 -0.19 11.05 -10.27
C GLY A 156 -0.68 11.70 -11.57
N MET A 157 -1.25 12.92 -11.45
CA MET A 157 -1.77 13.68 -12.59
C MET A 157 -0.68 14.43 -13.41
N GLY A 158 0.59 14.30 -13.05
CA GLY A 158 1.74 14.80 -13.81
C GLY A 158 2.35 16.10 -13.31
N ALA A 159 1.76 16.79 -12.33
CA ALA A 159 2.32 18.04 -11.78
C ALA A 159 3.36 17.80 -10.66
N GLY A 160 3.51 16.58 -10.14
CA GLY A 160 4.52 16.18 -9.15
C GLY A 160 4.36 16.81 -7.77
N TYR A 161 3.18 17.34 -7.41
CA TYR A 161 2.95 17.98 -6.11
C TYR A 161 3.25 17.03 -4.94
N TYR A 162 2.69 15.81 -4.97
CA TYR A 162 2.88 14.83 -3.93
C TYR A 162 4.33 14.30 -3.89
N ASP A 163 4.97 14.10 -5.04
CA ASP A 163 6.32 13.54 -5.10
C ASP A 163 7.36 14.49 -4.49
N ARG A 164 7.08 15.81 -4.52
CA ARG A 164 7.89 16.84 -3.82
C ARG A 164 7.50 17.03 -2.35
N PHE A 165 6.24 16.84 -1.99
CA PHE A 165 5.75 17.05 -0.63
C PHE A 165 6.04 15.86 0.30
N LEU A 166 5.82 14.63 -0.18
CA LEU A 166 5.93 13.43 0.63
C LEU A 166 7.30 13.21 1.30
N PRO A 167 8.45 13.55 0.67
CA PRO A 167 9.76 13.50 1.31
C PRO A 167 9.87 14.37 2.58
N LEU A 168 9.04 15.40 2.70
CA LEU A 168 9.00 16.28 3.87
C LEU A 168 8.24 15.66 5.04
N CYS A 169 7.32 14.73 4.76
CA CYS A 169 6.51 14.00 5.75
C CYS A 169 7.27 12.79 6.32
N ARG A 170 8.39 13.03 7.00
CA ARG A 170 9.35 11.98 7.39
C ARG A 170 8.78 10.92 8.31
N ASN A 171 7.79 11.26 9.12
CA ASN A 171 7.18 10.37 10.12
C ASN A 171 5.86 9.76 9.63
N ALA A 172 5.33 10.22 8.50
CA ALA A 172 4.05 9.78 8.00
C ALA A 172 4.13 8.42 7.31
N ALA A 173 3.15 7.56 7.58
CA ALA A 173 2.80 6.51 6.65
C ALA A 173 2.17 7.15 5.40
N VAL A 174 2.47 6.61 4.22
CA VAL A 174 1.96 7.14 2.95
C VAL A 174 1.13 6.07 2.25
N ALA A 175 -0.11 6.40 1.98
CA ALA A 175 -1.07 5.52 1.33
C ALA A 175 -1.66 6.15 0.06
N MET A 176 -2.14 5.32 -0.86
CA MET A 176 -3.06 5.74 -1.91
C MET A 176 -4.46 5.19 -1.64
N ALA A 177 -5.48 6.03 -1.82
CA ALA A 177 -6.86 5.57 -1.96
C ALA A 177 -7.19 5.51 -3.46
N ALA A 178 -7.63 4.35 -3.93
CA ALA A 178 -7.90 4.09 -5.34
C ALA A 178 -9.04 3.09 -5.51
N PHE A 179 -9.65 3.07 -6.67
CA PHE A 179 -10.50 1.95 -7.06
C PHE A 179 -9.62 0.76 -7.48
N GLU A 180 -10.10 -0.46 -7.24
CA GLU A 180 -9.38 -1.69 -7.59
C GLU A 180 -8.95 -1.70 -9.06
N ILE A 181 -9.78 -1.19 -9.94
CA ILE A 181 -9.53 -1.05 -11.38
C ILE A 181 -8.31 -0.16 -11.74
N GLN A 182 -7.76 0.58 -10.78
CA GLN A 182 -6.55 1.41 -10.94
C GLN A 182 -5.26 0.67 -10.60
N HIS A 183 -5.36 -0.56 -10.09
CA HIS A 183 -4.21 -1.42 -9.85
C HIS A 183 -3.70 -2.00 -11.16
N VAL A 184 -2.39 -1.91 -11.37
CA VAL A 184 -1.69 -2.46 -12.53
C VAL A 184 -0.44 -3.22 -12.07
N SER A 185 0.03 -4.16 -12.87
CA SER A 185 1.20 -4.98 -12.52
C SER A 185 2.49 -4.18 -12.41
N SER A 186 2.68 -3.17 -13.26
CA SER A 186 3.88 -2.32 -13.29
C SER A 186 3.59 -0.96 -13.89
N LEU A 187 4.25 0.07 -13.35
CA LEU A 187 4.25 1.43 -13.87
C LEU A 187 5.66 1.86 -14.26
N PRO A 188 5.83 2.72 -15.27
CA PRO A 188 7.08 3.42 -15.49
C PRO A 188 7.42 4.24 -14.23
N ALA A 189 8.62 4.04 -13.68
CA ALA A 189 9.06 4.71 -12.47
C ALA A 189 10.33 5.51 -12.71
N SER A 190 10.42 6.67 -12.10
CA SER A 190 11.61 7.52 -12.10
C SER A 190 12.13 7.74 -10.67
N PRO A 191 13.39 8.16 -10.50
CA PRO A 191 13.97 8.35 -9.16
C PRO A 191 13.23 9.37 -8.29
N GLU A 192 12.46 10.26 -8.91
CA GLU A 192 11.68 11.30 -8.24
C GLU A 192 10.33 10.78 -7.72
N ASP A 193 9.85 9.64 -8.18
CA ASP A 193 8.58 9.07 -7.75
C ASP A 193 8.68 8.60 -6.29
N PHE A 194 7.85 9.18 -5.42
CA PHE A 194 7.85 8.80 -4.01
C PHE A 194 7.01 7.53 -3.79
N PRO A 195 7.62 6.47 -3.26
CA PRO A 195 6.95 5.20 -3.05
C PRO A 195 6.02 5.23 -1.84
N MET A 196 4.86 4.55 -1.96
CA MET A 196 3.87 4.39 -0.91
C MET A 196 4.19 3.21 0.01
N ASP A 197 3.67 3.23 1.24
CA ASP A 197 3.75 2.10 2.17
C ASP A 197 2.63 1.10 1.91
N PHE A 198 1.44 1.59 1.51
CA PHE A 198 0.29 0.74 1.18
C PHE A 198 -0.69 1.46 0.23
N ALA A 199 -1.63 0.69 -0.35
CA ALA A 199 -2.79 1.22 -1.06
C ALA A 199 -4.07 0.56 -0.55
N VAL A 200 -5.16 1.32 -0.54
CA VAL A 200 -6.47 0.85 -0.11
C VAL A 200 -7.46 1.02 -1.25
N THR A 201 -8.13 -0.06 -1.59
CA THR A 201 -9.23 -0.06 -2.57
C THR A 201 -10.53 -0.48 -1.88
N GLU A 202 -11.63 -0.47 -2.61
CA GLU A 202 -12.90 -1.03 -2.14
C GLU A 202 -12.85 -2.56 -1.89
N GLU A 203 -11.84 -3.24 -2.45
CA GLU A 203 -11.70 -4.69 -2.37
C GLU A 203 -10.52 -5.13 -1.50
N ASN A 204 -9.36 -4.46 -1.62
CA ASN A 204 -8.10 -4.93 -1.05
C ASN A 204 -7.35 -3.86 -0.25
N LEU A 205 -6.47 -4.33 0.62
CA LEU A 205 -5.36 -3.60 1.21
C LEU A 205 -4.06 -4.18 0.61
N TYR A 206 -3.32 -3.37 -0.12
CA TYR A 206 -2.01 -3.71 -0.68
C TYR A 206 -0.91 -3.19 0.23
N LEU A 207 -0.06 -4.08 0.72
CA LEU A 207 1.11 -3.72 1.53
C LEU A 207 2.37 -3.85 0.67
N PHE A 208 3.16 -2.78 0.61
CA PHE A 208 4.35 -2.69 -0.22
C PHE A 208 5.64 -2.89 0.58
N PRO A 209 6.76 -3.21 -0.11
CA PRO A 209 8.07 -3.31 0.52
C PRO A 209 8.44 -2.03 1.27
N PRO A 210 9.22 -2.13 2.36
CA PRO A 210 9.75 -0.95 3.03
C PRO A 210 10.45 -0.02 2.05
N ARG A 211 10.30 1.30 2.26
CA ARG A 211 11.00 2.30 1.44
C ARG A 211 12.50 2.06 1.49
N GLY A 212 13.15 2.00 0.34
CA GLY A 212 14.59 1.73 0.23
C GLY A 212 14.98 0.27 0.00
N SER A 213 14.05 -0.69 0.13
CA SER A 213 14.32 -2.11 -0.15
C SER A 213 13.96 -2.55 -1.58
N ARG A 214 13.56 -1.60 -2.43
CA ARG A 214 13.05 -1.90 -3.77
C ARG A 214 14.14 -2.20 -4.77
N ILE A 215 13.92 -3.23 -5.57
CA ILE A 215 14.83 -3.70 -6.60
C ILE A 215 14.41 -3.08 -7.96
N SER A 216 15.41 -2.71 -8.76
CA SER A 216 15.22 -2.29 -10.16
C SER A 216 16.34 -2.91 -10.99
N PRO A 217 16.08 -3.56 -12.15
CA PRO A 217 14.75 -3.80 -12.74
C PRO A 217 13.91 -4.82 -11.98
N LEU A 218 12.60 -4.83 -12.27
CA LEU A 218 11.70 -5.83 -11.70
C LEU A 218 12.03 -7.24 -12.18
N PRO A 219 11.84 -8.26 -11.31
CA PRO A 219 11.87 -9.64 -11.76
C PRO A 219 10.76 -9.92 -12.77
N GLU A 220 11.09 -10.66 -13.83
CA GLU A 220 10.11 -11.04 -14.86
C GLU A 220 9.10 -12.09 -14.36
N LYS A 221 9.50 -12.88 -13.36
CA LYS A 221 8.69 -13.98 -12.82
C LYS A 221 7.89 -13.54 -11.62
N THR A 222 6.57 -13.70 -11.67
CA THR A 222 5.68 -13.55 -10.51
C THR A 222 5.37 -14.91 -9.89
N VAL A 223 5.51 -15.01 -8.56
CA VAL A 223 5.12 -16.17 -7.76
C VAL A 223 3.93 -15.77 -6.89
N ARG A 224 2.78 -16.42 -7.12
CA ARG A 224 1.57 -16.19 -6.34
C ARG A 224 1.49 -17.20 -5.20
N VAL A 225 1.31 -16.70 -3.99
CA VAL A 225 1.23 -17.52 -2.77
C VAL A 225 0.10 -17.06 -1.86
N VAL A 226 -0.23 -17.89 -0.90
CA VAL A 226 -1.17 -17.57 0.18
C VAL A 226 -0.51 -17.80 1.53
N ALA A 227 -0.91 -17.03 2.54
CA ALA A 227 -0.40 -17.13 3.90
C ALA A 227 -1.53 -17.11 4.93
N ALA A 228 -1.47 -18.01 5.90
CA ALA A 228 -2.43 -18.10 6.99
C ALA A 228 -1.95 -17.33 8.23
N VAL A 229 -2.62 -16.25 8.56
CA VAL A 229 -2.48 -15.60 9.87
C VAL A 229 -3.35 -16.37 10.87
N LEU A 230 -2.82 -17.47 11.36
CA LEU A 230 -3.49 -18.27 12.39
C LEU A 230 -3.46 -17.52 13.72
N SER A 231 -4.63 -17.32 14.32
CA SER A 231 -4.75 -16.63 15.61
C SER A 231 -5.44 -17.49 16.66
N HIS A 232 -4.90 -17.46 17.89
CA HIS A 232 -5.46 -18.13 19.06
C HIS A 232 -5.07 -17.36 20.33
N GLU A 233 -6.02 -17.09 21.23
CA GLU A 233 -5.79 -16.38 22.49
C GLU A 233 -4.94 -15.10 22.34
N ASN A 234 -5.27 -14.28 21.36
CA ASN A 234 -4.55 -13.03 21.05
C ASN A 234 -3.06 -13.21 20.73
N ARG A 235 -2.70 -14.37 20.17
CA ARG A 235 -1.36 -14.70 19.66
C ARG A 235 -1.46 -15.13 18.22
N ILE A 236 -0.39 -14.97 17.48
CA ILE A 236 -0.24 -15.36 16.09
C ILE A 236 0.78 -16.50 16.00
N PHE A 237 0.43 -17.50 15.19
CA PHE A 237 1.32 -18.61 14.89
C PHE A 237 2.38 -18.19 13.89
N ALA A 238 3.62 -18.43 14.23
CA ALA A 238 4.78 -18.25 13.37
C ALA A 238 5.54 -19.56 13.25
N ALA A 239 5.98 -19.90 12.05
CA ALA A 239 6.74 -21.12 11.76
C ALA A 239 8.17 -20.75 11.32
N ARG A 240 9.18 -21.52 11.72
CA ARG A 240 10.57 -21.33 11.35
C ARG A 240 10.98 -22.30 10.26
N ARG A 241 11.54 -21.77 9.18
CA ARG A 241 12.01 -22.55 8.05
C ARG A 241 13.20 -23.43 8.43
N GLY A 242 13.13 -24.70 8.08
CA GLY A 242 14.20 -25.66 8.32
C GLY A 242 15.21 -25.82 7.17
N TYR A 243 14.94 -25.24 5.99
CA TYR A 243 15.73 -25.47 4.78
C TYR A 243 15.71 -24.26 3.81
N GLY A 244 16.53 -24.35 2.77
CA GLY A 244 16.59 -23.37 1.68
C GLY A 244 17.37 -22.10 2.01
N PRO A 245 17.34 -21.09 1.10
CA PRO A 245 18.09 -19.83 1.24
C PRO A 245 17.71 -19.01 2.47
N TRP A 246 16.48 -19.18 2.94
CA TRP A 246 15.92 -18.46 4.09
C TRP A 246 15.76 -19.38 5.31
N LYS A 247 16.65 -20.37 5.45
CA LYS A 247 16.70 -21.21 6.65
C LYS A 247 16.86 -20.35 7.90
N ASP A 248 16.19 -20.76 8.99
CA ASP A 248 16.13 -20.08 10.29
C ASP A 248 15.28 -18.80 10.35
N PHE A 249 14.80 -18.28 9.22
CA PHE A 249 13.81 -17.20 9.21
C PHE A 249 12.42 -17.72 9.55
N TRP A 250 11.60 -16.81 10.07
CA TRP A 250 10.20 -17.07 10.45
C TRP A 250 9.25 -16.57 9.38
N GLU A 251 8.15 -17.26 9.22
CA GLU A 251 7.14 -16.96 8.22
C GLU A 251 5.74 -17.32 8.71
N PHE A 252 4.71 -16.80 8.01
CA PHE A 252 3.35 -17.33 8.12
C PHE A 252 3.26 -18.62 7.30
N PRO A 253 2.64 -19.72 7.84
CA PRO A 253 2.46 -20.93 7.08
C PRO A 253 1.57 -20.70 5.87
N GLY A 254 1.84 -21.40 4.78
CA GLY A 254 1.17 -21.28 3.50
C GLY A 254 2.09 -21.59 2.35
N GLY A 255 1.63 -21.42 1.12
CA GLY A 255 2.42 -21.79 -0.03
C GLY A 255 1.86 -21.32 -1.37
N LYS A 256 2.25 -21.98 -2.45
CA LYS A 256 1.95 -21.55 -3.81
C LYS A 256 0.51 -21.89 -4.20
N ILE A 257 -0.09 -20.99 -4.94
CA ILE A 257 -1.38 -21.23 -5.59
C ILE A 257 -1.12 -22.07 -6.85
N GLU A 258 -1.80 -23.19 -6.99
CA GLU A 258 -1.74 -24.03 -8.18
C GLU A 258 -2.59 -23.44 -9.33
N PRO A 259 -2.30 -23.79 -10.59
CA PRO A 259 -3.08 -23.32 -11.72
C PRO A 259 -4.56 -23.68 -11.62
N GLY A 260 -5.43 -22.66 -11.60
CA GLY A 260 -6.88 -22.82 -11.52
C GLY A 260 -7.44 -22.96 -10.10
N GLU A 261 -6.59 -22.91 -9.08
CA GLU A 261 -6.98 -23.00 -7.67
C GLU A 261 -7.35 -21.60 -7.13
N ALA A 262 -8.40 -21.54 -6.30
CA ALA A 262 -8.73 -20.31 -5.58
C ALA A 262 -7.78 -20.11 -4.39
N GLU A 263 -7.59 -18.85 -3.94
CA GLU A 263 -6.66 -18.50 -2.84
C GLU A 263 -7.03 -19.25 -1.55
N GLU A 264 -8.31 -19.33 -1.22
CA GLU A 264 -8.81 -20.01 -0.02
C GLU A 264 -8.62 -21.53 -0.08
N GLU A 265 -8.78 -22.13 -1.26
CA GLU A 265 -8.56 -23.56 -1.49
C GLU A 265 -7.07 -23.91 -1.34
N ALA A 266 -6.20 -23.11 -1.98
CA ALA A 266 -4.76 -23.25 -1.83
C ALA A 266 -4.33 -23.19 -0.36
N LEU A 267 -4.87 -22.23 0.38
CA LEU A 267 -4.52 -22.06 1.79
C LEU A 267 -4.93 -23.26 2.65
N VAL A 268 -6.12 -23.80 2.42
CA VAL A 268 -6.60 -25.00 3.15
C VAL A 268 -5.71 -26.21 2.83
N ARG A 269 -5.32 -26.41 1.57
CA ARG A 269 -4.44 -27.49 1.13
C ARG A 269 -3.05 -27.35 1.77
N GLU A 270 -2.42 -26.19 1.64
CA GLU A 270 -1.06 -25.94 2.16
C GLU A 270 -0.99 -26.12 3.69
N ILE A 271 -1.96 -25.60 4.44
CA ILE A 271 -1.98 -25.77 5.90
C ILE A 271 -2.21 -27.25 6.31
N LEU A 272 -2.98 -27.99 5.53
CA LEU A 272 -3.14 -29.42 5.77
C LEU A 272 -1.83 -30.19 5.49
N GLU A 273 -1.11 -29.83 4.44
CA GLU A 273 0.16 -30.44 4.05
C GLU A 273 1.29 -30.11 5.05
N GLU A 274 1.45 -28.84 5.43
CA GLU A 274 2.53 -28.38 6.29
C GLU A 274 2.31 -28.64 7.79
N LEU A 275 1.06 -28.55 8.25
CA LEU A 275 0.73 -28.56 9.67
C LEU A 275 -0.23 -29.70 10.10
N ASP A 276 -0.71 -30.53 9.18
CA ASP A 276 -1.69 -31.61 9.45
C ASP A 276 -2.95 -31.10 10.16
N THR A 277 -3.39 -29.90 9.81
CA THR A 277 -4.42 -29.16 10.54
C THR A 277 -5.47 -28.61 9.56
N LYS A 278 -6.75 -28.79 9.90
CA LYS A 278 -7.84 -28.14 9.17
C LYS A 278 -8.13 -26.77 9.73
N ILE A 279 -8.26 -25.80 8.82
CA ILE A 279 -8.52 -24.41 9.17
C ILE A 279 -9.85 -23.90 8.63
N LEU A 280 -10.38 -22.89 9.28
CA LEU A 280 -11.41 -22.02 8.73
C LEU A 280 -10.72 -20.77 8.20
N VAL A 281 -10.83 -20.55 6.90
CA VAL A 281 -10.34 -19.33 6.25
C VAL A 281 -11.36 -18.21 6.46
N GLY A 282 -10.93 -17.11 7.04
CA GLY A 282 -11.75 -15.93 7.28
C GLY A 282 -11.47 -14.85 6.23
N LYS A 283 -11.57 -13.57 6.63
CA LYS A 283 -11.38 -12.45 5.70
C LYS A 283 -9.93 -12.35 5.24
N LYS A 284 -9.74 -11.91 4.00
CA LYS A 284 -8.45 -11.45 3.50
C LYS A 284 -8.02 -10.20 4.28
N LEU A 285 -6.85 -10.25 4.91
CA LEU A 285 -6.30 -9.15 5.70
C LEU A 285 -5.57 -8.14 4.80
N ALA A 286 -4.73 -8.68 3.91
CA ALA A 286 -3.91 -7.87 3.02
C ALA A 286 -3.46 -8.68 1.79
N GLN A 287 -3.04 -7.95 0.76
CA GLN A 287 -2.22 -8.44 -0.33
C GLN A 287 -0.81 -7.88 -0.13
N VAL A 288 0.19 -8.74 0.06
CA VAL A 288 1.59 -8.35 0.19
C VAL A 288 2.27 -8.50 -1.15
N GLU A 289 2.90 -7.43 -1.61
CA GLU A 289 3.69 -7.41 -2.82
C GLU A 289 5.16 -7.19 -2.45
N PHE A 290 6.06 -8.08 -2.89
CA PHE A 290 7.47 -8.01 -2.53
C PHE A 290 8.38 -8.48 -3.66
N ASP A 291 9.47 -7.74 -3.95
CA ASP A 291 10.45 -8.08 -4.96
C ASP A 291 11.66 -8.79 -4.32
N TYR A 292 11.78 -10.09 -4.55
CA TYR A 292 13.03 -10.82 -4.34
C TYR A 292 13.92 -10.66 -5.59
N PRO A 293 15.24 -10.88 -5.49
CA PRO A 293 16.15 -10.72 -6.64
C PRO A 293 15.72 -11.49 -7.90
N ASP A 294 15.13 -12.68 -7.73
CA ASP A 294 14.84 -13.60 -8.81
C ASP A 294 13.36 -13.68 -9.17
N PHE A 295 12.46 -13.13 -8.34
CA PHE A 295 11.02 -13.18 -8.58
C PHE A 295 10.27 -12.11 -7.79
N HIS A 296 9.14 -11.68 -8.34
CA HIS A 296 8.13 -10.90 -7.65
C HIS A 296 7.20 -11.83 -6.88
N LEU A 297 7.01 -11.59 -5.56
CA LEU A 297 6.06 -12.31 -4.71
C LEU A 297 4.76 -11.50 -4.61
N SER A 298 3.64 -12.18 -4.88
CA SER A 298 2.30 -11.64 -4.65
C SER A 298 1.59 -12.60 -3.69
N MET A 299 1.39 -12.17 -2.43
CA MET A 299 0.94 -13.04 -1.33
C MET A 299 -0.38 -12.57 -0.73
N GLY A 300 -1.42 -13.39 -0.90
CA GLY A 300 -2.71 -13.20 -0.23
C GLY A 300 -2.66 -13.65 1.23
N CYS A 301 -2.88 -12.73 2.18
CA CYS A 301 -2.83 -13.01 3.61
C CYS A 301 -4.23 -13.06 4.20
N PHE A 302 -4.57 -14.17 4.88
CA PHE A 302 -5.92 -14.42 5.41
C PHE A 302 -5.92 -14.63 6.91
N ALA A 303 -6.92 -14.06 7.59
CA ALA A 303 -7.20 -14.40 8.98
C ALA A 303 -7.72 -15.84 9.04
N CYS A 304 -7.09 -16.71 9.82
CA CYS A 304 -7.44 -18.12 9.90
C CYS A 304 -7.59 -18.58 11.34
N ARG A 305 -8.43 -19.63 11.54
CA ARG A 305 -8.59 -20.32 12.81
C ARG A 305 -8.50 -21.82 12.62
N ILE A 306 -7.97 -22.49 13.63
CA ILE A 306 -7.97 -23.96 13.65
C ILE A 306 -9.41 -24.45 13.79
N GLN A 307 -9.84 -25.28 12.86
CA GLN A 307 -11.14 -25.96 12.91
C GLN A 307 -11.05 -27.30 13.66
N SER A 308 -10.02 -28.09 13.34
CA SER A 308 -9.76 -29.40 13.94
C SER A 308 -8.34 -29.85 13.64
N GLY A 309 -7.82 -30.76 14.42
CA GLY A 309 -6.45 -31.28 14.31
C GLY A 309 -5.54 -30.70 15.38
N SER A 310 -4.30 -31.16 15.37
CA SER A 310 -3.21 -30.63 16.21
C SER A 310 -2.11 -30.14 15.30
N LEU A 311 -1.59 -28.94 15.53
CA LEU A 311 -0.48 -28.39 14.75
C LEU A 311 0.74 -29.33 14.81
N THR A 312 0.99 -30.01 13.71
CA THR A 312 2.12 -30.94 13.55
C THR A 312 3.03 -30.39 12.46
N LEU A 313 4.22 -29.95 12.84
CA LEU A 313 5.18 -29.41 11.89
C LEU A 313 5.72 -30.53 10.98
N ARG A 314 5.40 -30.48 9.69
CA ARG A 314 5.89 -31.44 8.70
C ARG A 314 7.08 -30.91 7.90
N GLU A 315 7.10 -29.61 7.65
CA GLU A 315 8.13 -28.94 6.84
C GLU A 315 8.94 -27.92 7.63
N HIS A 316 8.40 -27.41 8.73
CA HIS A 316 9.06 -26.41 9.56
C HIS A 316 9.84 -27.04 10.70
N GLU A 317 10.94 -26.39 11.10
CA GLU A 317 11.82 -26.88 12.16
C GLU A 317 11.29 -26.56 13.56
N SER A 318 10.61 -25.44 13.71
CA SER A 318 9.97 -25.04 14.97
C SER A 318 8.82 -24.06 14.73
N ALA A 319 7.99 -23.85 15.73
CA ALA A 319 6.91 -22.86 15.68
C ALA A 319 6.71 -22.19 17.03
N ARG A 320 6.10 -21.00 17.02
CA ARG A 320 5.75 -20.24 18.21
C ARG A 320 4.41 -19.54 18.05
N TRP A 321 3.71 -19.38 19.16
CA TRP A 321 2.58 -18.47 19.30
C TRP A 321 3.10 -17.14 19.88
N LEU A 322 3.09 -16.09 19.06
CA LEU A 322 3.65 -14.78 19.40
C LEU A 322 2.52 -13.78 19.71
N PRO A 323 2.50 -13.15 20.88
CA PRO A 323 1.62 -12.01 21.11
C PRO A 323 2.09 -10.79 20.31
N ALA A 324 1.23 -9.77 20.17
CA ALA A 324 1.50 -8.60 19.33
C ALA A 324 2.80 -7.85 19.69
N ASP A 325 3.11 -7.78 20.98
CA ASP A 325 4.31 -7.12 21.52
C ASP A 325 5.59 -7.94 21.34
N ALA A 326 5.48 -9.22 21.01
CA ALA A 326 6.62 -10.11 20.78
C ALA A 326 6.85 -10.44 19.29
N LEU A 327 6.13 -9.84 18.35
CA LEU A 327 6.31 -10.10 16.93
C LEU A 327 7.72 -9.74 16.41
N ASP A 328 8.41 -8.78 17.05
CA ASP A 328 9.81 -8.43 16.71
C ASP A 328 10.84 -9.35 17.38
N SER A 329 10.42 -10.36 18.15
CA SER A 329 11.34 -11.26 18.83
C SER A 329 11.93 -12.35 17.93
N VAL A 330 11.57 -12.36 16.67
CA VAL A 330 12.00 -13.33 15.66
C VAL A 330 12.36 -12.63 14.34
N ASP A 331 13.26 -13.23 13.57
CA ASP A 331 13.67 -12.73 12.26
C ASP A 331 12.70 -13.22 11.18
N TRP A 332 11.75 -12.39 10.81
CA TRP A 332 10.76 -12.69 9.77
C TRP A 332 11.37 -12.65 8.37
N LEU A 333 10.76 -13.41 7.45
CA LEU A 333 11.04 -13.24 6.03
C LEU A 333 10.78 -11.79 5.59
N PRO A 334 11.59 -11.26 4.65
CA PRO A 334 11.44 -9.88 4.20
C PRO A 334 10.03 -9.51 3.72
N ALA A 335 9.34 -10.42 3.03
CA ALA A 335 7.97 -10.20 2.57
C ALA A 335 6.97 -10.05 3.72
N ASP A 336 7.17 -10.77 4.83
CA ASP A 336 6.25 -10.76 5.97
C ASP A 336 6.33 -9.46 6.80
N LEU A 337 7.44 -8.73 6.71
CA LEU A 337 7.68 -7.54 7.52
C LEU A 337 6.61 -6.45 7.36
N SER A 338 6.05 -6.31 6.16
CA SER A 338 4.97 -5.34 5.91
C SER A 338 3.68 -5.73 6.63
N LEU A 339 3.34 -7.03 6.59
CA LEU A 339 2.19 -7.57 7.31
C LEU A 339 2.40 -7.53 8.83
N ILE A 340 3.61 -7.86 9.33
CA ILE A 340 3.95 -7.78 10.76
C ILE A 340 3.76 -6.35 11.28
N ARG A 341 4.22 -5.36 10.55
CA ARG A 341 4.03 -3.95 10.92
C ARG A 341 2.54 -3.59 11.01
N HIS A 342 1.73 -4.02 10.03
CA HIS A 342 0.29 -3.82 10.04
C HIS A 342 -0.38 -4.50 11.25
N LEU A 343 -0.03 -5.75 11.53
CA LEU A 343 -0.57 -6.50 12.67
C LEU A 343 -0.22 -5.86 14.03
N LYS A 344 1.00 -5.37 14.21
CA LYS A 344 1.46 -4.67 15.43
C LYS A 344 0.69 -3.40 15.70
N ASN A 345 0.32 -2.66 14.69
CA ASN A 345 -0.44 -1.42 14.81
C ASN A 345 -1.93 -1.63 15.15
N GLY A 346 -2.34 -2.85 15.47
CA GLY A 346 -3.72 -3.18 15.86
C GLY A 346 -4.54 -3.86 14.76
N GLY A 347 -3.88 -4.29 13.68
CA GLY A 347 -4.47 -5.14 12.63
C GLY A 347 -4.63 -6.61 13.06
N PHE A 348 -4.47 -6.92 14.34
CA PHE A 348 -4.65 -8.27 14.86
C PHE A 348 -6.03 -8.80 14.51
N PRO A 349 -6.15 -10.01 13.91
CA PRO A 349 -7.44 -10.58 13.62
C PRO A 349 -8.18 -10.79 14.93
N CYS A 350 -9.29 -10.06 15.12
CA CYS A 350 -10.16 -10.28 16.27
C CYS A 350 -10.63 -11.74 16.28
N ALA A 351 -10.60 -12.33 17.47
CA ALA A 351 -11.05 -13.70 17.72
C ALA A 351 -12.53 -13.91 17.38
#